data_6ac1a08bcddc37afff5c4d08012714e8
#
_entry.id   6ac1a08bcddc37afff5c4d08012714e8
#
_cell.length_a   1.000
_cell.length_b   1.000
_cell.length_c   1.000
_cell.angle_alpha   90.00
_cell.angle_beta   90.00
_cell.angle_gamma   90.00
#
_symmetry.space_group_name_H-M   'P 1'
#
loop_
_entity.id
_entity.type
_entity.pdbx_description
1 polymer ?
#
loop_
_entity_poly.entity_id
_entity_poly.type
_entity_poly.pdbx_seq_one_letter_code
_entity_poly.pdbx_strand_id
1 'polypeptide(L)'
;TALDLADGITILETAPKEGDPERITFSEKFACPVSGFTIPEIEPRLFSFNAPFGACPACDGLGVELFFDERLVVPDITLTLENGALAPWRKGKSPYFIQTIEAIARHYGFDPKAPWKSLPEDVQQVFLRGSGDTEIPFRYDDGGRVYEVTRSFEGVIPNMQRRYRETDSAWIREEFEL
;
A
#
# COMPACT_ATOMS: atom_id res chain seq x y z
N THR A 1 -20.46 -17.45 -35.06
CA THR A 1 -20.32 -18.32 -33.89
C THR A 1 -20.22 -17.51 -32.58
N ALA A 2 -20.24 -18.17 -31.41
CA ALA A 2 -20.06 -17.46 -30.13
C ALA A 2 -18.68 -16.80 -30.05
N LEU A 3 -17.63 -17.43 -30.58
CA LEU A 3 -16.29 -16.88 -30.66
C LEU A 3 -16.23 -15.60 -31.53
N ASP A 4 -16.90 -15.58 -32.66
CA ASP A 4 -16.95 -14.40 -33.55
C ASP A 4 -17.64 -13.21 -32.86
N LEU A 5 -18.71 -13.46 -32.08
CA LEU A 5 -19.45 -12.43 -31.37
C LEU A 5 -18.69 -11.89 -30.15
N ALA A 6 -17.81 -12.69 -29.56
CA ALA A 6 -17.09 -12.38 -28.33
C ALA A 6 -15.61 -12.04 -28.55
N ASP A 7 -15.23 -11.62 -29.77
CA ASP A 7 -13.86 -11.27 -30.15
C ASP A 7 -12.83 -12.35 -29.80
N GLY A 8 -13.20 -13.60 -30.03
CA GLY A 8 -12.31 -14.75 -29.94
C GLY A 8 -12.20 -15.42 -28.57
N ILE A 9 -13.00 -15.05 -27.58
CA ILE A 9 -13.03 -15.72 -26.27
C ILE A 9 -14.48 -16.06 -25.91
N THR A 10 -14.75 -17.33 -25.55
CA THR A 10 -16.06 -17.74 -25.06
C THR A 10 -15.95 -18.68 -23.87
N ILE A 11 -16.93 -18.65 -22.99
CA ILE A 11 -16.99 -19.50 -21.81
C ILE A 11 -18.23 -20.38 -21.93
N LEU A 12 -18.01 -21.69 -21.85
CA LEU A 12 -19.08 -22.69 -21.71
C LEU A 12 -19.23 -22.96 -20.21
N GLU A 13 -20.43 -22.77 -19.71
CA GLU A 13 -20.79 -23.17 -18.35
C GLU A 13 -21.80 -24.31 -18.41
N THR A 14 -21.48 -25.42 -17.75
CA THR A 14 -22.40 -26.56 -17.64
C THR A 14 -23.43 -26.28 -16.57
N ALA A 15 -24.64 -26.75 -16.76
CA ALA A 15 -25.72 -26.65 -15.77
C ALA A 15 -26.17 -28.06 -15.36
N PRO A 16 -25.40 -28.81 -14.56
CA PRO A 16 -25.79 -30.14 -14.12
C PRO A 16 -26.97 -30.05 -13.18
N LYS A 17 -27.79 -31.11 -13.15
CA LYS A 17 -28.94 -31.19 -12.22
C LYS A 17 -28.50 -31.35 -10.77
N GLU A 18 -27.32 -31.91 -10.53
CA GLU A 18 -26.67 -32.09 -9.22
C GLU A 18 -25.18 -31.83 -9.37
N GLY A 19 -24.57 -31.09 -8.43
CA GLY A 19 -23.17 -30.72 -8.41
C GLY A 19 -22.91 -29.28 -8.88
N ASP A 20 -21.64 -28.86 -8.80
CA ASP A 20 -21.22 -27.51 -9.18
C ASP A 20 -21.09 -27.37 -10.69
N PRO A 21 -21.40 -26.20 -11.26
CA PRO A 21 -21.18 -25.93 -12.69
C PRO A 21 -19.72 -25.93 -13.04
N GLU A 22 -19.37 -26.60 -14.14
CA GLU A 22 -18.02 -26.57 -14.70
C GLU A 22 -17.93 -25.48 -15.75
N ARG A 23 -16.83 -24.70 -15.71
CA ARG A 23 -16.53 -23.64 -16.67
C ARG A 23 -15.35 -24.04 -17.55
N ILE A 24 -15.58 -24.00 -18.86
CA ILE A 24 -14.55 -24.28 -19.87
C ILE A 24 -14.38 -23.03 -20.72
N THR A 25 -13.17 -22.48 -20.76
CA THR A 25 -12.83 -21.30 -21.59
C THR A 25 -12.29 -21.77 -22.94
N PHE A 26 -12.88 -21.28 -24.00
CA PHE A 26 -12.39 -21.45 -25.38
C PHE A 26 -11.84 -20.11 -25.89
N SER A 27 -10.68 -20.15 -26.53
CA SER A 27 -10.09 -18.97 -27.16
C SER A 27 -9.51 -19.33 -28.51
N GLU A 28 -9.74 -18.50 -29.51
CA GLU A 28 -9.06 -18.58 -30.81
C GLU A 28 -7.65 -18.00 -30.75
N LYS A 29 -7.32 -17.23 -29.71
CA LYS A 29 -6.06 -16.47 -29.62
C LYS A 29 -5.21 -17.21 -28.64
N PHE A 30 -4.79 -17.77 -27.99
CA PHE A 30 -3.83 -18.35 -27.04
C PHE A 30 -4.41 -18.54 -25.63
N ALA A 31 -5.11 -19.61 -25.44
CA ALA A 31 -5.56 -20.04 -24.12
C ALA A 31 -4.85 -21.35 -23.72
N CYS A 32 -4.41 -21.42 -22.50
CA CYS A 32 -3.96 -22.67 -21.89
C CYS A 32 -5.16 -23.41 -21.30
N PRO A 33 -5.55 -24.59 -21.82
CA PRO A 33 -6.73 -25.29 -21.32
C PRO A 33 -6.56 -25.84 -19.91
N VAL A 34 -5.32 -25.96 -19.41
CA VAL A 34 -5.01 -26.50 -18.09
C VAL A 34 -5.02 -25.41 -17.01
N SER A 35 -4.44 -24.25 -17.28
CA SER A 35 -4.31 -23.16 -16.29
C SER A 35 -5.37 -22.07 -16.43
N GLY A 36 -6.16 -22.07 -17.52
CA GLY A 36 -7.08 -20.99 -17.86
C GLY A 36 -6.40 -19.68 -18.27
N PHE A 37 -5.07 -19.67 -18.36
CA PHE A 37 -4.31 -18.49 -18.77
C PHE A 37 -4.59 -18.15 -20.23
N THR A 38 -4.92 -16.91 -20.50
CA THR A 38 -5.26 -16.41 -21.83
C THR A 38 -4.46 -15.16 -22.13
N ILE A 39 -3.80 -15.12 -23.30
CA ILE A 39 -3.14 -13.92 -23.80
C ILE A 39 -4.04 -13.35 -24.92
N PRO A 40 -4.53 -12.11 -24.82
CA PRO A 40 -5.45 -11.55 -25.82
C PRO A 40 -4.81 -11.41 -27.19
N GLU A 41 -3.55 -11.03 -27.28
CA GLU A 41 -2.80 -10.92 -28.53
C GLU A 41 -1.29 -10.98 -28.25
N ILE A 42 -0.52 -11.71 -29.11
CA ILE A 42 0.95 -11.69 -29.02
C ILE A 42 1.47 -10.61 -29.95
N GLU A 43 1.80 -9.46 -29.38
CA GLU A 43 2.40 -8.34 -30.07
C GLU A 43 3.81 -8.06 -29.56
N PRO A 44 4.69 -7.39 -30.36
CA PRO A 44 6.04 -7.03 -29.90
C PRO A 44 6.08 -6.26 -28.59
N ARG A 45 5.06 -5.44 -28.29
CA ARG A 45 4.93 -4.68 -27.04
C ARG A 45 4.79 -5.55 -25.80
N LEU A 46 4.29 -6.80 -25.95
CA LEU A 46 4.19 -7.76 -24.84
C LEU A 46 5.58 -8.20 -24.33
N PHE A 47 6.59 -8.12 -25.17
CA PHE A 47 7.98 -8.49 -24.84
C PHE A 47 8.84 -7.28 -24.48
N SER A 48 8.26 -6.10 -24.44
CA SER A 48 8.97 -4.87 -24.10
C SER A 48 8.79 -4.53 -22.62
N PHE A 49 9.87 -4.57 -21.85
CA PHE A 49 9.86 -4.14 -20.45
C PHE A 49 9.53 -2.64 -20.27
N ASN A 50 9.62 -1.85 -21.34
CA ASN A 50 9.29 -0.41 -21.35
C ASN A 50 7.87 -0.13 -21.89
N ALA A 51 7.04 -1.15 -22.04
CA ALA A 51 5.64 -1.01 -22.41
C ALA A 51 4.75 -1.57 -21.30
N PRO A 52 3.65 -0.90 -20.92
CA PRO A 52 2.77 -1.33 -19.82
C PRO A 52 2.30 -2.79 -19.93
N PHE A 53 2.14 -3.31 -21.15
CA PHE A 53 1.71 -4.68 -21.40
C PHE A 53 2.81 -5.73 -21.17
N GLY A 54 4.09 -5.36 -21.30
CA GLY A 54 5.23 -6.26 -21.15
C GLY A 54 6.05 -6.00 -19.91
N ALA A 55 5.84 -4.87 -19.26
CA ALA A 55 6.53 -4.51 -18.04
C ALA A 55 6.11 -5.43 -16.87
N CYS A 56 7.07 -5.78 -16.03
CA CYS A 56 6.79 -6.49 -14.79
C CYS A 56 5.89 -5.64 -13.89
N PRO A 57 4.73 -6.13 -13.42
CA PRO A 57 3.81 -5.33 -12.59
C PRO A 57 4.38 -4.97 -11.21
N ALA A 58 5.45 -5.65 -10.76
CA ALA A 58 6.09 -5.35 -9.47
C ALA A 58 7.13 -4.22 -9.58
N CYS A 59 7.83 -4.10 -10.72
CA CYS A 59 8.91 -3.11 -10.88
C CYS A 59 8.73 -2.18 -12.08
N ASP A 60 7.56 -2.22 -12.75
CA ASP A 60 7.25 -1.44 -13.96
C ASP A 60 8.34 -1.53 -15.06
N GLY A 61 9.03 -2.69 -15.13
CA GLY A 61 10.11 -2.93 -16.08
C GLY A 61 11.49 -2.42 -15.66
N LEU A 62 11.62 -1.83 -14.47
CA LEU A 62 12.90 -1.26 -13.98
C LEU A 62 13.89 -2.32 -13.49
N GLY A 63 13.43 -3.56 -13.21
CA GLY A 63 14.27 -4.65 -12.70
C GLY A 63 14.66 -4.52 -11.23
N VAL A 64 14.22 -3.44 -10.57
CA VAL A 64 14.45 -3.15 -9.15
C VAL A 64 13.14 -2.73 -8.51
N GLU A 65 12.96 -3.07 -7.23
CA GLU A 65 11.84 -2.62 -6.43
C GLU A 65 12.38 -1.71 -5.32
N LEU A 66 11.79 -0.53 -5.19
CA LEU A 66 12.12 0.42 -4.13
C LEU A 66 11.18 0.19 -2.94
N PHE A 67 11.74 0.02 -1.76
CA PHE A 67 10.98 -0.09 -0.52
C PHE A 67 11.59 0.76 0.59
N PHE A 68 10.76 1.17 1.53
CA PHE A 68 11.23 1.90 2.71
C PHE A 68 11.66 0.90 3.79
N ASP A 69 12.96 0.88 4.12
CA ASP A 69 13.51 0.04 5.17
C ASP A 69 13.07 0.57 6.55
N GLU A 70 12.44 -0.26 7.35
CA GLU A 70 11.98 0.09 8.70
C GLU A 70 13.11 0.60 9.60
N ARG A 71 14.34 0.13 9.40
CA ARG A 71 15.53 0.57 10.14
C ARG A 71 15.94 2.00 9.80
N LEU A 72 15.65 2.46 8.59
CA LEU A 72 15.85 3.84 8.18
C LEU A 72 14.70 4.74 8.62
N VAL A 73 13.48 4.19 8.66
CA VAL A 73 12.31 4.90 9.19
C VAL A 73 12.43 5.12 10.70
N VAL A 74 13.01 4.15 11.43
CA VAL A 74 13.27 4.22 12.88
C VAL A 74 14.75 4.00 13.16
N PRO A 75 15.62 4.97 12.88
CA PRO A 75 17.07 4.78 12.99
C PRO A 75 17.57 4.73 14.43
N ASP A 76 16.82 5.25 15.38
CA ASP A 76 17.17 5.24 16.81
C ASP A 76 15.96 4.82 17.67
N ILE A 77 15.98 3.56 18.05
CA ILE A 77 14.93 2.94 18.88
C ILE A 77 14.92 3.42 20.34
N THR A 78 15.92 4.20 20.76
CA THR A 78 15.97 4.77 22.12
C THR A 78 15.23 6.08 22.24
N LEU A 79 14.90 6.71 21.13
CA LEU A 79 14.10 7.93 21.09
C LEU A 79 12.61 7.64 21.32
N THR A 80 11.91 8.64 21.83
CA THR A 80 10.45 8.64 21.89
C THR A 80 9.85 9.12 20.57
N LEU A 81 8.58 8.84 20.33
CA LEU A 81 7.85 9.34 19.16
C LEU A 81 7.91 10.87 19.06
N GLU A 82 7.73 11.59 20.18
CA GLU A 82 7.81 13.04 20.26
C GLU A 82 9.22 13.59 19.98
N ASN A 83 10.24 12.82 20.32
CA ASN A 83 11.65 13.19 20.09
C ASN A 83 12.20 12.71 18.74
N GLY A 84 11.33 12.25 17.84
CA GLY A 84 11.66 11.92 16.46
C GLY A 84 12.22 10.52 16.28
N ALA A 85 11.72 9.53 17.00
CA ALA A 85 12.00 8.12 16.71
C ALA A 85 11.67 7.79 15.24
N LEU A 86 10.57 8.35 14.70
CA LEU A 86 10.21 8.27 13.30
C LEU A 86 10.94 9.37 12.53
N ALA A 87 11.93 8.99 11.72
CA ALA A 87 12.77 9.92 10.93
C ALA A 87 11.94 10.87 10.05
N PRO A 88 10.86 10.43 9.36
CA PRO A 88 10.03 11.31 8.54
C PRO A 88 9.33 12.43 9.32
N TRP A 89 9.12 12.23 10.62
CA TRP A 89 8.45 13.21 11.49
C TRP A 89 9.42 14.08 12.29
N ARG A 90 10.72 13.77 12.23
CA ARG A 90 11.77 14.46 13.04
C ARG A 90 11.89 15.95 12.73
N LYS A 91 11.76 16.34 11.44
CA LYS A 91 11.89 17.75 11.01
C LYS A 91 10.65 18.59 11.33
N GLY A 92 9.51 17.98 11.58
CA GLY A 92 8.24 18.66 11.81
C GLY A 92 7.72 18.45 13.22
N LYS A 93 8.05 19.33 14.16
CA LYS A 93 7.31 19.43 15.44
C LYS A 93 5.93 20.08 15.20
N SER A 94 5.23 19.58 14.17
CA SER A 94 3.87 20.05 13.89
C SER A 94 2.94 19.58 15.00
N PRO A 95 2.07 20.45 15.54
CA PRO A 95 1.03 20.06 16.48
C PRO A 95 0.20 18.88 16.00
N TYR A 96 0.01 18.79 14.69
CA TYR A 96 -0.68 17.67 14.04
C TYR A 96 -0.06 16.29 14.37
N PHE A 97 1.27 16.14 14.28
CA PHE A 97 1.92 14.86 14.59
C PHE A 97 1.82 14.49 16.07
N ILE A 98 1.97 15.50 16.97
CA ILE A 98 1.84 15.28 18.40
C ILE A 98 0.42 14.79 18.73
N GLN A 99 -0.59 15.46 18.22
CA GLN A 99 -1.99 15.11 18.43
C GLN A 99 -2.35 13.75 17.80
N THR A 100 -1.72 13.41 16.68
CA THR A 100 -1.86 12.07 16.06
C THR A 100 -1.28 11.00 16.98
N ILE A 101 -0.06 11.20 17.53
CA ILE A 101 0.57 10.27 18.48
C ILE A 101 -0.29 10.10 19.72
N GLU A 102 -0.80 11.21 20.29
CA GLU A 102 -1.67 11.18 21.47
C GLU A 102 -3.00 10.44 21.23
N ALA A 103 -3.59 10.60 20.05
CA ALA A 103 -4.82 9.90 19.68
C ALA A 103 -4.58 8.38 19.59
N ILE A 104 -3.50 7.97 18.93
CA ILE A 104 -3.12 6.56 18.83
C ILE A 104 -2.77 6.00 20.22
N ALA A 105 -2.01 6.76 21.03
CA ALA A 105 -1.65 6.36 22.39
C ALA A 105 -2.89 6.14 23.28
N ARG A 106 -3.89 7.01 23.16
CA ARG A 106 -5.15 6.88 23.88
C ARG A 106 -5.94 5.65 23.42
N HIS A 107 -5.95 5.38 22.14
CA HIS A 107 -6.69 4.25 21.56
C HIS A 107 -6.08 2.90 21.94
N TYR A 108 -4.75 2.75 21.85
CA TYR A 108 -4.03 1.52 22.14
C TYR A 108 -3.50 1.38 23.57
N GLY A 109 -3.62 2.42 24.39
CA GLY A 109 -3.30 2.37 25.81
C GLY A 109 -1.81 2.31 26.13
N PHE A 110 -0.95 3.03 25.41
CA PHE A 110 0.49 3.10 25.70
C PHE A 110 0.92 4.53 26.12
N ASP A 111 2.11 4.63 26.75
CA ASP A 111 2.70 5.93 27.09
C ASP A 111 3.42 6.53 25.87
N PRO A 112 2.97 7.69 25.33
CA PRO A 112 3.59 8.34 24.17
C PRO A 112 5.03 8.83 24.44
N LYS A 113 5.43 8.94 25.73
CA LYS A 113 6.77 9.32 26.16
C LYS A 113 7.71 8.14 26.33
N ALA A 114 7.21 6.92 26.15
CA ALA A 114 8.04 5.73 26.17
C ALA A 114 9.00 5.69 24.95
N PRO A 115 10.25 5.20 25.13
CA PRO A 115 11.13 4.96 23.99
C PRO A 115 10.53 3.95 23.02
N TRP A 116 10.81 4.10 21.71
CA TRP A 116 10.30 3.20 20.67
C TRP A 116 10.47 1.72 21.00
N LYS A 117 11.66 1.34 21.47
CA LYS A 117 11.99 -0.06 21.83
C LYS A 117 11.12 -0.67 22.94
N SER A 118 10.46 0.15 23.74
CA SER A 118 9.57 -0.29 24.84
C SER A 118 8.10 -0.26 24.48
N LEU A 119 7.74 0.23 23.28
CA LEU A 119 6.39 0.12 22.77
C LEU A 119 6.06 -1.33 22.41
N PRO A 120 4.83 -1.80 22.65
CA PRO A 120 4.36 -3.09 22.17
C PRO A 120 4.55 -3.22 20.65
N GLU A 121 4.85 -4.44 20.19
CA GLU A 121 5.15 -4.70 18.77
C GLU A 121 3.97 -4.34 17.85
N ASP A 122 2.75 -4.63 18.28
CA ASP A 122 1.52 -4.27 17.56
C ASP A 122 1.38 -2.75 17.40
N VAL A 123 1.72 -1.97 18.43
CA VAL A 123 1.75 -0.50 18.36
C VAL A 123 2.82 -0.01 17.41
N GLN A 124 4.02 -0.61 17.43
CA GLN A 124 5.07 -0.28 16.47
C GLN A 124 4.61 -0.53 15.04
N GLN A 125 3.94 -1.66 14.78
CA GLN A 125 3.39 -1.99 13.46
C GLN A 125 2.27 -1.02 13.05
N VAL A 126 1.44 -0.56 13.97
CA VAL A 126 0.46 0.49 13.68
C VAL A 126 1.14 1.76 13.18
N PHE A 127 2.20 2.23 13.83
CA PHE A 127 2.92 3.41 13.36
C PHE A 127 3.59 3.19 12.01
N LEU A 128 4.21 2.04 11.79
CA LEU A 128 4.92 1.75 10.55
C LEU A 128 3.98 1.50 9.38
N ARG A 129 2.94 0.66 9.57
CA ARG A 129 2.11 0.13 8.48
C ARG A 129 0.65 0.54 8.51
N GLY A 130 0.20 1.18 9.60
CA GLY A 130 -1.17 1.64 9.76
C GLY A 130 -2.03 0.75 10.65
N SER A 131 -3.24 1.23 10.93
CA SER A 131 -4.21 0.54 11.79
C SER A 131 -5.13 -0.44 11.06
N GLY A 132 -4.88 -0.68 9.74
CA GLY A 132 -5.77 -1.50 8.92
C GLY A 132 -7.20 -0.97 8.93
N ASP A 133 -8.16 -1.83 9.22
CA ASP A 133 -9.59 -1.48 9.31
C ASP A 133 -9.98 -0.85 10.66
N THR A 134 -9.03 -0.75 11.61
CA THR A 134 -9.32 -0.17 12.92
C THR A 134 -9.40 1.35 12.82
N GLU A 135 -10.58 1.87 13.09
CA GLU A 135 -10.83 3.30 13.12
C GLU A 135 -10.43 3.91 14.47
N ILE A 136 -9.70 5.02 14.42
CA ILE A 136 -9.19 5.75 15.59
C ILE A 136 -9.83 7.13 15.62
N PRO A 137 -10.38 7.59 16.76
CA PRO A 137 -10.89 8.94 16.91
C PRO A 137 -9.71 9.92 17.08
N PHE A 138 -9.50 10.76 16.09
CA PHE A 138 -8.54 11.85 16.12
C PHE A 138 -9.22 13.16 16.46
N ARG A 139 -8.57 13.95 17.30
CA ARG A 139 -8.96 15.32 17.62
C ARG A 139 -7.77 16.23 17.33
N TYR A 140 -8.01 17.20 16.47
CA TYR A 140 -7.01 18.18 16.05
C TYR A 140 -7.44 19.59 16.48
N ASP A 141 -6.50 20.31 17.09
CA ASP A 141 -6.64 21.70 17.48
C ASP A 141 -5.49 22.50 16.86
N ASP A 142 -5.82 23.46 16.00
CA ASP A 142 -4.86 24.35 15.34
C ASP A 142 -4.72 25.71 16.04
N GLY A 143 -5.30 25.83 17.24
CA GLY A 143 -5.34 27.08 18.02
C GLY A 143 -6.49 28.01 17.67
N GLY A 144 -7.33 27.66 16.69
CA GLY A 144 -8.51 28.45 16.29
C GLY A 144 -9.73 27.61 16.01
N ARG A 145 -9.50 26.37 15.59
CA ARG A 145 -10.56 25.41 15.28
C ARG A 145 -10.22 24.03 15.81
N VAL A 146 -11.19 23.40 16.47
CA VAL A 146 -11.12 22.00 16.86
C VAL A 146 -11.99 21.21 15.92
N TYR A 147 -11.44 20.14 15.32
CA TYR A 147 -12.22 19.18 14.58
C TYR A 147 -11.90 17.75 15.00
N GLU A 148 -12.91 16.91 14.95
CA GLU A 148 -12.82 15.51 15.29
C GLU A 148 -13.14 14.67 14.06
N VAL A 149 -12.36 13.63 13.85
CA VAL A 149 -12.54 12.69 12.75
C VAL A 149 -12.20 11.29 13.21
N THR A 150 -13.06 10.33 12.89
CA THR A 150 -12.79 8.91 13.13
C THR A 150 -12.43 8.26 11.81
N ARG A 151 -11.24 7.70 11.75
CA ARG A 151 -10.71 7.05 10.52
C ARG A 151 -9.59 6.08 10.88
N SER A 152 -9.24 5.20 9.95
CA SER A 152 -8.02 4.41 10.07
C SER A 152 -6.77 5.29 9.93
N PHE A 153 -5.70 4.86 10.56
CA PHE A 153 -4.38 5.49 10.42
C PHE A 153 -3.60 4.80 9.30
N GLU A 154 -3.16 5.59 8.32
CA GLU A 154 -2.49 5.08 7.12
C GLU A 154 -1.15 4.39 7.42
N GLY A 155 -0.43 4.82 8.46
CA GLY A 155 0.94 4.41 8.73
C GLY A 155 1.98 5.26 8.00
N VAL A 156 3.19 5.28 8.56
CA VAL A 156 4.28 6.12 8.04
C VAL A 156 4.80 5.60 6.70
N ILE A 157 5.05 4.29 6.58
CA ILE A 157 5.58 3.69 5.35
C ILE A 157 4.59 3.81 4.19
N PRO A 158 3.31 3.41 4.31
CA PRO A 158 2.33 3.61 3.23
C PRO A 158 2.17 5.09 2.84
N ASN A 159 2.19 6.00 3.82
CA ASN A 159 2.16 7.44 3.55
C ASN A 159 3.36 7.91 2.73
N MET A 160 4.58 7.47 3.09
CA MET A 160 5.80 7.77 2.34
C MET A 160 5.74 7.20 0.92
N GLN A 161 5.31 5.93 0.77
CA GLN A 161 5.15 5.27 -0.53
C GLN A 161 4.17 6.01 -1.43
N ARG A 162 3.03 6.42 -0.89
CA ARG A 162 2.03 7.19 -1.63
C ARG A 162 2.62 8.55 -2.06
N ARG A 163 3.22 9.29 -1.13
CA ARG A 163 3.84 10.59 -1.42
C ARG A 163 4.96 10.50 -2.44
N TYR A 164 5.80 9.46 -2.39
CA TYR A 164 6.86 9.22 -3.37
C TYR A 164 6.30 9.00 -4.77
N ARG A 165 5.20 8.26 -4.89
CA ARG A 165 4.54 8.01 -6.19
C ARG A 165 3.81 9.23 -6.74
N GLU A 166 3.18 10.01 -5.87
CA GLU A 166 2.33 11.15 -6.25
C GLU A 166 3.13 12.45 -6.47
N THR A 167 4.39 12.52 -6.03
CA THR A 167 5.17 13.76 -6.16
C THR A 167 5.82 13.89 -7.52
N ASP A 168 5.68 15.06 -8.14
CA ASP A 168 6.43 15.45 -9.34
C ASP A 168 7.76 16.14 -9.01
N SER A 169 8.03 16.42 -7.74
CA SER A 169 9.22 17.12 -7.29
C SER A 169 10.41 16.17 -7.12
N ALA A 170 11.44 16.34 -7.94
CA ALA A 170 12.69 15.59 -7.84
C ALA A 170 13.36 15.75 -6.46
N TRP A 171 13.31 16.95 -5.88
CA TRP A 171 13.86 17.22 -4.55
C TRP A 171 13.18 16.39 -3.44
N ILE A 172 11.85 16.23 -3.50
CA ILE A 172 11.12 15.40 -2.53
C ILE A 172 11.48 13.93 -2.70
N ARG A 173 11.66 13.46 -3.93
CA ARG A 173 12.11 12.07 -4.18
C ARG A 173 13.50 11.82 -3.60
N GLU A 174 14.46 12.71 -3.89
CA GLU A 174 15.82 12.63 -3.33
C GLU A 174 15.81 12.62 -1.79
N GLU A 175 14.91 13.37 -1.14
CA GLU A 175 14.78 13.36 0.34
C GLU A 175 14.31 12.01 0.88
N PHE A 176 13.54 11.23 0.12
CA PHE A 176 13.10 9.90 0.49
C PHE A 176 14.12 8.79 0.19
N GLU A 177 15.12 9.06 -0.66
CA GLU A 177 16.15 8.11 -1.07
C GLU A 177 17.40 8.16 -0.16
N LEU A 178 17.50 9.16 0.72
CA LEU A 178 18.57 9.33 1.71
C LEU A 178 18.26 8.63 3.04
#